data_ed47744c4a6671b674390f506ce2582d
#
_entry.id   ed47744c4a6671b674390f506ce2582d
#
_cell.length_a   1.000
_cell.length_b   1.000
_cell.length_c   1.000
_cell.angle_alpha   90.00
_cell.angle_beta   90.00
_cell.angle_gamma   90.00
#
_symmetry.space_group_name_H-M   'P 1'
#
loop_
_entity.id
_entity.type
_entity.pdbx_description
1 polymer ?
#
loop_
_entity_poly.entity_id
_entity_poly.type
_entity_poly.pdbx_seq_one_letter_code
_entity_poly.pdbx_strand_id
1 'polypeptide(L)'
;MANRVEGVTEKLLECAMQEFLANGYNGASMRTIADNAGTTPRSIYTRYEDKEGLFCALVEESAAELIGFFEKNMKEYSQRPVEEQRELFHDEDFDKEHKGYMQEIIDLMYAKHNEFKLLICCAEGTRYADFVEDIAGLDEKYTLKYIEDTGSDVITSGRAGTRLIHLLCSSYMYGFFEVIRHDMSKAEAEVHISQLQDFFSHGWDKLFNP
;
A
#
# COMPACT_ATOMS: atom_id res chain seq x y z
N MET A 1 7.81 -27.85 -25.89
CA MET A 1 7.82 -26.41 -26.26
C MET A 1 7.34 -25.51 -25.12
N ALA A 2 6.40 -25.90 -24.26
CA ALA A 2 5.90 -25.09 -23.10
C ALA A 2 7.01 -24.64 -22.13
N ASN A 3 7.86 -25.56 -21.63
CA ASN A 3 8.94 -25.22 -20.69
C ASN A 3 9.96 -24.19 -21.19
N ARG A 4 10.17 -24.07 -22.53
CA ARG A 4 11.12 -23.11 -23.09
C ARG A 4 10.53 -21.70 -23.19
N VAL A 5 9.22 -21.60 -23.32
CA VAL A 5 8.49 -20.31 -23.33
C VAL A 5 8.33 -19.79 -21.90
N GLU A 6 8.11 -20.65 -20.93
CA GLU A 6 7.96 -20.33 -19.51
C GLU A 6 9.26 -19.76 -18.94
N GLY A 7 10.41 -20.41 -19.13
CA GLY A 7 11.71 -19.91 -18.64
C GLY A 7 12.16 -18.58 -19.29
N VAL A 8 11.71 -18.28 -20.52
CA VAL A 8 11.96 -16.97 -21.15
C VAL A 8 11.08 -15.89 -20.52
N THR A 9 9.88 -16.22 -20.06
CA THR A 9 8.96 -15.28 -19.42
C THR A 9 9.48 -14.87 -18.05
N GLU A 10 9.89 -15.83 -17.22
CA GLU A 10 10.43 -15.58 -15.88
C GLU A 10 11.67 -14.69 -15.98
N LYS A 11 12.64 -15.05 -16.83
CA LYS A 11 13.83 -14.24 -17.04
C LYS A 11 13.54 -12.83 -17.54
N LEU A 12 12.52 -12.66 -18.38
CA LEU A 12 12.09 -11.34 -18.86
C LEU A 12 11.55 -10.48 -17.70
N LEU A 13 10.69 -11.04 -16.86
CA LEU A 13 10.14 -10.33 -15.70
C LEU A 13 11.24 -9.99 -14.70
N GLU A 14 12.20 -10.88 -14.44
CA GLU A 14 13.37 -10.59 -13.61
C GLU A 14 14.20 -9.42 -14.15
N CYS A 15 14.49 -9.40 -15.47
CA CYS A 15 15.22 -8.30 -16.09
C CYS A 15 14.43 -7.00 -16.07
N ALA A 16 13.12 -7.06 -16.24
CA ALA A 16 12.23 -5.91 -16.14
C ALA A 16 12.19 -5.35 -14.71
N MET A 17 12.05 -6.22 -13.71
CA MET A 17 12.12 -5.85 -12.29
C MET A 17 13.40 -5.08 -11.98
N GLN A 18 14.56 -5.64 -12.36
CA GLN A 18 15.86 -5.00 -12.14
C GLN A 18 15.98 -3.65 -12.83
N GLU A 19 15.55 -3.54 -14.08
CA GLU A 19 15.62 -2.30 -14.85
C GLU A 19 14.71 -1.21 -14.26
N PHE A 20 13.46 -1.56 -13.88
CA PHE A 20 12.55 -0.60 -13.26
C PHE A 20 13.00 -0.17 -11.87
N LEU A 21 13.53 -1.08 -11.05
CA LEU A 21 14.07 -0.72 -9.74
C LEU A 21 15.28 0.22 -9.84
N ALA A 22 16.14 0.01 -10.85
CA ALA A 22 17.35 0.81 -11.02
C ALA A 22 17.07 2.21 -11.60
N ASN A 23 16.08 2.37 -12.49
CA ASN A 23 15.90 3.56 -13.31
C ASN A 23 14.52 4.23 -13.13
N GLY A 24 13.62 3.65 -12.32
CA GLY A 24 12.21 4.02 -12.26
C GLY A 24 11.48 3.70 -13.56
N TYR A 25 10.15 3.81 -13.55
CA TYR A 25 9.37 3.58 -14.77
C TYR A 25 9.81 4.50 -15.90
N ASN A 26 9.91 5.80 -15.68
CA ASN A 26 10.22 6.78 -16.72
C ASN A 26 11.60 6.54 -17.35
N GLY A 27 12.63 6.24 -16.55
CA GLY A 27 14.01 6.04 -17.00
C GLY A 27 14.32 4.67 -17.58
N ALA A 28 13.50 3.65 -17.32
CA ALA A 28 13.74 2.27 -17.76
C ALA A 28 13.66 2.10 -19.29
N SER A 29 14.55 1.25 -19.84
CA SER A 29 14.70 1.00 -21.28
C SER A 29 14.20 -0.38 -21.68
N MET A 30 13.16 -0.43 -22.51
CA MET A 30 12.64 -1.68 -23.11
C MET A 30 13.68 -2.42 -23.92
N ARG A 31 14.66 -1.71 -24.48
CA ARG A 31 15.76 -2.33 -25.23
C ARG A 31 16.73 -3.03 -24.27
N THR A 32 17.10 -2.36 -23.19
CA THR A 32 17.98 -2.94 -22.15
C THR A 32 17.34 -4.21 -21.54
N ILE A 33 16.05 -4.15 -21.23
CA ILE A 33 15.29 -5.30 -20.73
C ILE A 33 15.35 -6.47 -21.73
N ALA A 34 15.09 -6.19 -23.00
CA ALA A 34 15.09 -7.21 -24.06
C ALA A 34 16.47 -7.84 -24.25
N ASP A 35 17.53 -7.01 -24.31
CA ASP A 35 18.90 -7.46 -24.50
C ASP A 35 19.33 -8.36 -23.32
N ASN A 36 19.05 -7.98 -22.06
CA ASN A 36 19.36 -8.73 -20.88
C ASN A 36 18.58 -10.06 -20.77
N ALA A 37 17.31 -10.04 -21.20
CA ALA A 37 16.46 -11.22 -21.22
C ALA A 37 16.75 -12.19 -22.38
N GLY A 38 17.59 -11.77 -23.33
CA GLY A 38 17.88 -12.56 -24.54
C GLY A 38 16.71 -12.66 -25.50
N THR A 39 15.88 -11.59 -25.58
CA THR A 39 14.71 -11.48 -26.45
C THR A 39 14.76 -10.20 -27.29
N THR A 40 13.66 -9.81 -27.90
CA THR A 40 13.58 -8.57 -28.67
C THR A 40 12.51 -7.64 -28.10
N PRO A 41 12.65 -6.31 -28.22
CA PRO A 41 11.59 -5.37 -27.80
C PRO A 41 10.23 -5.68 -28.45
N ARG A 42 10.24 -6.10 -29.71
CA ARG A 42 9.00 -6.49 -30.42
C ARG A 42 8.29 -7.67 -29.72
N SER A 43 9.06 -8.64 -29.21
CA SER A 43 8.49 -9.78 -28.47
C SER A 43 7.83 -9.33 -27.16
N ILE A 44 8.43 -8.35 -26.48
CA ILE A 44 7.88 -7.77 -25.25
C ILE A 44 6.58 -7.04 -25.56
N TYR A 45 6.58 -6.14 -26.56
CA TYR A 45 5.39 -5.40 -26.96
C TYR A 45 4.24 -6.32 -27.43
N THR A 46 4.56 -7.44 -28.09
CA THR A 46 3.53 -8.41 -28.50
C THR A 46 2.84 -9.07 -27.30
N ARG A 47 3.53 -9.19 -26.14
CA ARG A 47 3.02 -9.87 -24.96
C ARG A 47 2.35 -8.93 -23.95
N TYR A 48 2.93 -7.75 -23.77
CA TYR A 48 2.54 -6.79 -22.73
C TYR A 48 1.98 -5.49 -23.29
N GLU A 49 1.81 -5.39 -24.61
CA GLU A 49 1.29 -4.24 -25.36
C GLU A 49 2.26 -3.04 -25.34
N ASP A 50 2.65 -2.57 -24.17
CA ASP A 50 3.54 -1.44 -23.99
C ASP A 50 4.43 -1.60 -22.73
N LYS A 51 5.15 -0.54 -22.37
CA LYS A 51 6.02 -0.49 -21.18
C LYS A 51 5.20 -0.54 -19.90
N GLU A 52 4.02 0.09 -19.89
CA GLU A 52 3.13 0.10 -18.75
C GLU A 52 2.53 -1.29 -18.50
N GLY A 53 2.10 -2.00 -19.56
CA GLY A 53 1.64 -3.38 -19.43
C GLY A 53 2.70 -4.32 -18.86
N LEU A 54 3.99 -4.13 -19.23
CA LEU A 54 5.08 -4.88 -18.61
C LEU A 54 5.28 -4.52 -17.14
N PHE A 55 5.20 -3.24 -16.78
CA PHE A 55 5.28 -2.78 -15.39
C PHE A 55 4.11 -3.33 -14.56
N CYS A 56 2.89 -3.23 -15.08
CA CYS A 56 1.69 -3.77 -14.43
C CYS A 56 1.77 -5.27 -14.18
N ALA A 57 2.32 -6.04 -15.13
CA ALA A 57 2.52 -7.47 -14.95
C ALA A 57 3.43 -7.84 -13.77
N LEU A 58 4.26 -6.91 -13.29
CA LEU A 58 5.10 -7.10 -12.10
C LEU A 58 4.38 -6.79 -10.79
N VAL A 59 3.45 -5.82 -10.81
CA VAL A 59 2.94 -5.21 -9.56
C VAL A 59 1.44 -5.39 -9.32
N GLU A 60 0.66 -5.71 -10.35
CA GLU A 60 -0.81 -5.71 -10.29
C GLU A 60 -1.36 -6.65 -9.23
N GLU A 61 -0.81 -7.86 -9.12
CA GLU A 61 -1.24 -8.83 -8.11
C GLU A 61 -0.96 -8.32 -6.69
N SER A 62 0.24 -7.79 -6.45
CA SER A 62 0.64 -7.27 -5.13
C SER A 62 -0.16 -6.03 -4.74
N ALA A 63 -0.42 -5.14 -5.70
CA ALA A 63 -1.26 -3.97 -5.49
C ALA A 63 -2.70 -4.36 -5.13
N ALA A 64 -3.30 -5.28 -5.90
CA ALA A 64 -4.66 -5.75 -5.67
C ALA A 64 -4.79 -6.49 -4.32
N GLU A 65 -3.80 -7.30 -3.96
CA GLU A 65 -3.78 -8.03 -2.69
C GLU A 65 -3.74 -7.06 -1.49
N LEU A 66 -2.87 -6.05 -1.52
CA LEU A 66 -2.78 -5.07 -0.43
C LEU A 66 -4.04 -4.20 -0.33
N ILE A 67 -4.55 -3.68 -1.45
CA ILE A 67 -5.80 -2.90 -1.45
C ILE A 67 -6.96 -3.74 -0.93
N GLY A 68 -7.10 -4.98 -1.42
CA GLY A 68 -8.15 -5.89 -0.96
C GLY A 68 -8.04 -6.22 0.52
N PHE A 69 -6.83 -6.30 1.05
CA PHE A 69 -6.57 -6.51 2.46
C PHE A 69 -7.04 -5.31 3.30
N PHE A 70 -6.71 -4.08 2.91
CA PHE A 70 -7.20 -2.86 3.56
C PHE A 70 -8.73 -2.76 3.48
N GLU A 71 -9.32 -2.91 2.28
CA GLU A 71 -10.76 -2.81 2.09
C GLU A 71 -11.54 -3.83 2.93
N LYS A 72 -11.08 -5.07 2.98
CA LYS A 72 -11.72 -6.14 3.76
C LYS A 72 -11.76 -5.76 5.23
N ASN A 73 -10.62 -5.42 5.82
CA ASN A 73 -10.53 -5.15 7.26
C ASN A 73 -11.29 -3.89 7.67
N MET A 74 -11.15 -2.81 6.92
CA MET A 74 -11.90 -1.57 7.16
C MET A 74 -13.41 -1.79 7.05
N LYS A 75 -13.84 -2.58 6.06
CA LYS A 75 -15.26 -2.94 5.89
C LYS A 75 -15.78 -3.79 7.04
N GLU A 76 -15.05 -4.83 7.44
CA GLU A 76 -15.42 -5.70 8.57
C GLU A 76 -15.55 -4.87 9.84
N TYR A 77 -14.60 -3.98 10.10
CA TYR A 77 -14.66 -3.06 11.23
C TYR A 77 -15.88 -2.13 11.17
N SER A 78 -16.14 -1.50 10.03
CA SER A 78 -17.28 -0.58 9.83
C SER A 78 -18.66 -1.24 9.93
N GLN A 79 -18.72 -2.57 9.95
CA GLN A 79 -19.96 -3.33 10.11
C GLN A 79 -20.22 -3.78 11.56
N ARG A 80 -19.30 -3.50 12.49
CA ARG A 80 -19.48 -3.78 13.91
C ARG A 80 -20.58 -2.90 14.52
N PRO A 81 -21.23 -3.33 15.62
CA PRO A 81 -22.14 -2.45 16.37
C PRO A 81 -21.48 -1.11 16.72
N VAL A 82 -22.26 -0.05 16.71
CA VAL A 82 -21.74 1.32 16.95
C VAL A 82 -21.07 1.44 18.33
N GLU A 83 -21.58 0.72 19.31
CA GLU A 83 -21.01 0.65 20.66
C GLU A 83 -19.58 0.11 20.63
N GLU A 84 -19.34 -0.97 19.88
CA GLU A 84 -17.99 -1.55 19.71
C GLU A 84 -17.07 -0.61 18.91
N GLN A 85 -17.61 0.09 17.90
CA GLN A 85 -16.82 1.08 17.17
C GLN A 85 -16.37 2.25 18.05
N ARG A 86 -17.19 2.67 19.04
CA ARG A 86 -16.84 3.75 19.98
C ARG A 86 -15.75 3.35 20.97
N GLU A 87 -15.67 2.06 21.33
CA GLU A 87 -14.66 1.53 22.25
C GLU A 87 -13.29 1.31 21.59
N LEU A 88 -13.18 1.56 20.28
CA LEU A 88 -12.01 1.29 19.42
C LEU A 88 -10.66 1.63 20.08
N PHE A 89 -10.55 2.81 20.68
CA PHE A 89 -9.30 3.30 21.27
C PHE A 89 -9.06 2.82 22.71
N HIS A 90 -10.00 2.04 23.29
CA HIS A 90 -9.97 1.61 24.68
C HIS A 90 -10.07 0.08 24.83
N ASP A 91 -10.25 -0.66 23.73
CA ASP A 91 -10.40 -2.12 23.75
C ASP A 91 -9.05 -2.81 23.53
N GLU A 92 -8.54 -3.49 24.56
CA GLU A 92 -7.29 -4.27 24.49
C GLU A 92 -7.36 -5.43 23.48
N ASP A 93 -8.53 -6.00 23.23
CA ASP A 93 -8.69 -7.09 22.28
C ASP A 93 -8.69 -6.55 20.84
N PHE A 94 -9.26 -5.37 20.61
CA PHE A 94 -9.09 -4.64 19.36
C PHE A 94 -7.62 -4.32 19.06
N ASP A 95 -6.87 -3.87 20.07
CA ASP A 95 -5.45 -3.55 19.92
C ASP A 95 -4.63 -4.78 19.49
N LYS A 96 -4.96 -5.96 20.04
CA LYS A 96 -4.33 -7.24 19.64
C LYS A 96 -4.71 -7.67 18.22
N GLU A 97 -5.99 -7.54 17.85
CA GLU A 97 -6.50 -7.86 16.50
C GLU A 97 -5.85 -6.94 15.47
N HIS A 98 -5.77 -5.64 15.78
CA HIS A 98 -5.16 -4.65 14.92
C HIS A 98 -3.65 -4.86 14.74
N LYS A 99 -2.92 -5.24 15.80
CA LYS A 99 -1.51 -5.63 15.71
C LYS A 99 -1.31 -6.88 14.86
N GLY A 100 -2.19 -7.87 14.95
CA GLY A 100 -2.18 -9.05 14.09
C GLY A 100 -2.38 -8.68 12.62
N TYR A 101 -3.34 -7.83 12.33
CA TYR A 101 -3.62 -7.30 11.01
C TYR A 101 -2.42 -6.54 10.40
N MET A 102 -1.78 -5.68 11.18
CA MET A 102 -0.59 -4.96 10.73
C MET A 102 0.59 -5.87 10.47
N GLN A 103 0.74 -6.94 11.28
CA GLN A 103 1.77 -7.95 11.04
C GLN A 103 1.55 -8.67 9.71
N GLU A 104 0.31 -9.00 9.34
CA GLU A 104 0.00 -9.63 8.05
C GLU A 104 0.35 -8.70 6.88
N ILE A 105 0.08 -7.39 6.98
CA ILE A 105 0.49 -6.40 5.96
C ILE A 105 2.02 -6.36 5.83
N ILE A 106 2.74 -6.29 6.96
CA ILE A 106 4.20 -6.27 6.96
C ILE A 106 4.74 -7.56 6.31
N ASP A 107 4.17 -8.71 6.67
CA ASP A 107 4.57 -10.00 6.11
C ASP A 107 4.37 -10.04 4.59
N LEU A 108 3.23 -9.56 4.10
CA LEU A 108 2.94 -9.44 2.67
C LEU A 108 3.95 -8.52 1.97
N MET A 109 4.17 -7.32 2.50
CA MET A 109 5.08 -6.35 1.89
C MET A 109 6.52 -6.87 1.83
N TYR A 110 6.98 -7.59 2.85
CA TYR A 110 8.33 -8.14 2.87
C TYR A 110 8.48 -9.44 2.07
N ALA A 111 7.41 -10.20 1.89
CA ALA A 111 7.39 -11.34 0.98
C ALA A 111 7.48 -10.91 -0.51
N LYS A 112 6.92 -9.74 -0.84
CA LYS A 112 6.89 -9.16 -2.19
C LYS A 112 7.57 -7.78 -2.22
N HIS A 113 8.74 -7.67 -1.56
CA HIS A 113 9.42 -6.39 -1.31
C HIS A 113 9.73 -5.60 -2.60
N ASN A 114 10.19 -6.27 -3.65
CA ASN A 114 10.54 -5.61 -4.90
C ASN A 114 9.32 -5.04 -5.62
N GLU A 115 8.20 -5.75 -5.61
CA GLU A 115 6.92 -5.31 -6.18
C GLU A 115 6.43 -4.06 -5.45
N PHE A 116 6.46 -4.05 -4.12
CA PHE A 116 6.10 -2.87 -3.32
C PHE A 116 7.10 -1.73 -3.49
N LYS A 117 8.40 -2.02 -3.65
CA LYS A 117 9.39 -1.00 -4.00
C LYS A 117 9.09 -0.34 -5.34
N LEU A 118 8.66 -1.11 -6.35
CA LEU A 118 8.21 -0.56 -7.63
C LEU A 118 6.99 0.35 -7.47
N LEU A 119 5.95 -0.11 -6.75
CA LEU A 119 4.72 0.65 -6.52
C LEU A 119 4.97 1.97 -5.80
N ILE A 120 5.82 1.97 -4.79
CA ILE A 120 6.02 3.11 -3.89
C ILE A 120 7.07 4.10 -4.42
N CYS A 121 8.11 3.59 -5.12
CA CYS A 121 9.26 4.41 -5.49
C CYS A 121 9.45 4.61 -6.99
N CYS A 122 8.87 3.75 -7.83
CA CYS A 122 9.22 3.65 -9.25
C CYS A 122 8.02 3.82 -10.18
N ALA A 123 6.80 4.03 -9.68
CA ALA A 123 5.57 3.98 -10.45
C ALA A 123 5.18 5.30 -11.14
N GLU A 124 5.98 6.38 -10.97
CA GLU A 124 5.68 7.67 -11.58
C GLU A 124 5.53 7.57 -13.11
N GLY A 125 4.38 8.01 -13.62
CA GLY A 125 4.04 7.92 -15.05
C GLY A 125 3.25 6.66 -15.43
N THR A 126 2.89 5.81 -14.46
CA THR A 126 1.97 4.67 -14.62
C THR A 126 0.64 4.96 -13.95
N ARG A 127 -0.35 4.08 -14.14
CA ARG A 127 -1.62 4.11 -13.40
C ARG A 127 -1.48 3.90 -11.87
N TYR A 128 -0.30 3.49 -11.40
CA TYR A 128 0.01 3.32 -9.98
C TYR A 128 0.80 4.51 -9.39
N ALA A 129 0.93 5.62 -10.12
CA ALA A 129 1.69 6.79 -9.66
C ALA A 129 1.21 7.31 -8.29
N ASP A 130 -0.08 7.23 -8.03
CA ASP A 130 -0.74 7.71 -6.82
C ASP A 130 -1.10 6.56 -5.85
N PHE A 131 -0.43 5.40 -5.93
CA PHE A 131 -0.77 4.18 -5.17
C PHE A 131 -0.89 4.42 -3.65
N VAL A 132 0.03 5.18 -3.06
CA VAL A 132 -0.01 5.50 -1.61
C VAL A 132 -1.19 6.42 -1.28
N GLU A 133 -1.48 7.38 -2.16
CA GLU A 133 -2.61 8.30 -2.02
C GLU A 133 -3.96 7.58 -2.16
N ASP A 134 -4.04 6.59 -3.06
CA ASP A 134 -5.24 5.76 -3.22
C ASP A 134 -5.56 4.99 -1.92
N ILE A 135 -4.52 4.44 -1.26
CA ILE A 135 -4.68 3.77 0.04
C ILE A 135 -5.05 4.78 1.13
N ALA A 136 -4.43 5.96 1.16
CA ALA A 136 -4.79 7.03 2.09
C ALA A 136 -6.25 7.49 1.91
N GLY A 137 -6.73 7.51 0.67
CA GLY A 137 -8.13 7.79 0.36
C GLY A 137 -9.11 6.74 0.90
N LEU A 138 -8.70 5.46 0.94
CA LEU A 138 -9.48 4.42 1.61
C LEU A 138 -9.54 4.67 3.13
N ASP A 139 -8.43 4.97 3.76
CA ASP A 139 -8.36 5.28 5.19
C ASP A 139 -9.23 6.50 5.55
N GLU A 140 -9.14 7.59 4.77
CA GLU A 140 -10.00 8.76 4.92
C GLU A 140 -11.49 8.39 4.80
N LYS A 141 -11.86 7.63 3.77
CA LYS A 141 -13.25 7.20 3.55
C LYS A 141 -13.82 6.46 4.76
N TYR A 142 -13.07 5.54 5.33
CA TYR A 142 -13.53 4.77 6.49
C TYR A 142 -13.48 5.57 7.79
N THR A 143 -12.55 6.50 7.93
CA THR A 143 -12.53 7.47 9.04
C THR A 143 -13.76 8.38 9.02
N LEU A 144 -14.15 8.91 7.85
CA LEU A 144 -15.36 9.70 7.71
C LEU A 144 -16.63 8.88 7.98
N LYS A 145 -16.64 7.63 7.52
CA LYS A 145 -17.74 6.70 7.83
C LYS A 145 -17.85 6.42 9.33
N TYR A 146 -16.75 6.20 10.03
CA TYR A 146 -16.71 6.05 11.49
C TYR A 146 -17.33 7.27 12.19
N ILE A 147 -16.98 8.48 11.75
CA ILE A 147 -17.55 9.73 12.30
C ILE A 147 -19.05 9.77 12.12
N GLU A 148 -19.56 9.38 10.94
CA GLU A 148 -20.99 9.33 10.64
C GLU A 148 -21.70 8.25 11.47
N ASP A 149 -21.21 7.03 11.45
CA ASP A 149 -21.84 5.87 12.11
C ASP A 149 -21.90 6.05 13.64
N THR A 150 -20.84 6.58 14.25
CA THR A 150 -20.78 6.82 15.70
C THR A 150 -21.47 8.11 16.15
N GLY A 151 -21.81 9.00 15.21
CA GLY A 151 -22.35 10.33 15.52
C GLY A 151 -21.32 11.22 16.23
N SER A 152 -20.03 11.04 15.96
CA SER A 152 -18.97 11.86 16.56
C SER A 152 -19.11 13.33 16.18
N ASP A 153 -18.99 14.22 17.17
CA ASP A 153 -19.07 15.66 16.98
C ASP A 153 -17.74 16.31 16.57
N VAL A 154 -16.72 15.51 16.26
CA VAL A 154 -15.36 15.98 15.95
C VAL A 154 -15.34 17.09 14.88
N ILE A 155 -16.15 16.97 13.85
CA ILE A 155 -16.27 17.97 12.77
C ILE A 155 -17.10 19.16 13.23
N THR A 156 -18.29 18.92 13.81
CA THR A 156 -19.24 19.97 14.18
C THR A 156 -18.77 20.81 15.37
N SER A 157 -17.97 20.25 16.25
CA SER A 157 -17.30 20.96 17.35
C SER A 157 -16.10 21.78 16.90
N GLY A 158 -15.61 21.56 15.67
CA GLY A 158 -14.42 22.24 15.13
C GLY A 158 -13.08 21.65 15.60
N ARG A 159 -13.07 20.48 16.28
CA ARG A 159 -11.82 19.82 16.69
C ARG A 159 -11.01 19.34 15.48
N ALA A 160 -11.66 18.80 14.46
CA ALA A 160 -11.02 18.47 13.18
C ALA A 160 -12.00 18.71 12.03
N GLY A 161 -11.62 19.52 11.06
CA GLY A 161 -12.33 19.62 9.79
C GLY A 161 -11.92 18.48 8.83
N THR A 162 -12.73 18.25 7.78
CA THR A 162 -12.46 17.19 6.77
C THR A 162 -11.06 17.29 6.15
N ARG A 163 -10.57 18.52 5.90
CA ARG A 163 -9.20 18.74 5.40
C ARG A 163 -8.14 18.22 6.37
N LEU A 164 -8.31 18.42 7.69
CA LEU A 164 -7.36 17.90 8.67
C LEU A 164 -7.42 16.37 8.70
N ILE A 165 -8.61 15.78 8.63
CA ILE A 165 -8.78 14.32 8.56
C ILE A 165 -8.03 13.76 7.35
N HIS A 166 -8.24 14.32 6.15
CA HIS A 166 -7.50 13.95 4.94
C HIS A 166 -5.98 14.01 5.16
N LEU A 167 -5.46 15.12 5.69
CA LEU A 167 -4.02 15.29 5.93
C LEU A 167 -3.46 14.29 6.95
N LEU A 168 -4.23 13.92 7.97
CA LEU A 168 -3.80 12.93 8.96
C LEU A 168 -3.76 11.53 8.36
N CYS A 169 -4.78 11.11 7.59
CA CYS A 169 -4.79 9.85 6.88
C CYS A 169 -3.63 9.74 5.88
N SER A 170 -3.43 10.77 5.04
CA SER A 170 -2.29 10.81 4.11
C SER A 170 -0.95 10.75 4.86
N SER A 171 -0.79 11.54 5.94
CA SER A 171 0.45 11.54 6.72
C SER A 171 0.75 10.18 7.35
N TYR A 172 -0.28 9.48 7.82
CA TYR A 172 -0.14 8.13 8.37
C TYR A 172 0.31 7.14 7.29
N MET A 173 -0.37 7.11 6.15
CA MET A 173 -0.06 6.17 5.07
C MET A 173 1.32 6.44 4.45
N TYR A 174 1.68 7.71 4.22
CA TYR A 174 3.03 8.03 3.77
C TYR A 174 4.09 7.58 4.79
N GLY A 175 3.89 7.84 6.08
CA GLY A 175 4.78 7.37 7.15
C GLY A 175 4.85 5.83 7.24
N PHE A 176 3.74 5.16 6.99
CA PHE A 176 3.67 3.69 6.95
C PHE A 176 4.54 3.10 5.84
N PHE A 177 4.49 3.64 4.62
CA PHE A 177 5.24 3.13 3.47
C PHE A 177 6.72 3.58 3.43
N GLU A 178 7.16 4.47 4.34
CA GLU A 178 8.58 4.84 4.45
C GLU A 178 9.49 3.64 4.74
N VAL A 179 8.97 2.58 5.35
CA VAL A 179 9.73 1.33 5.61
C VAL A 179 10.26 0.71 4.31
N ILE A 180 9.47 0.74 3.24
CA ILE A 180 9.85 0.25 1.91
C ILE A 180 10.72 1.28 1.20
N ARG A 181 10.39 2.57 1.30
CA ARG A 181 11.14 3.66 0.68
C ARG A 181 12.58 3.70 1.16
N HIS A 182 12.80 3.49 2.45
CA HIS A 182 14.11 3.52 3.10
C HIS A 182 14.80 2.15 3.21
N ASP A 183 14.27 1.11 2.56
CA ASP A 183 14.84 -0.23 2.59
C ASP A 183 15.10 -0.75 4.03
N MET A 184 14.19 -0.43 4.96
CA MET A 184 14.29 -0.93 6.34
C MET A 184 14.21 -2.46 6.34
N SER A 185 14.93 -3.11 7.24
CA SER A 185 14.72 -4.53 7.49
C SER A 185 13.32 -4.77 8.07
N LYS A 186 12.79 -5.97 7.93
CA LYS A 186 11.46 -6.32 8.47
C LYS A 186 11.35 -6.00 9.96
N ALA A 187 12.39 -6.30 10.74
CA ALA A 187 12.41 -6.02 12.18
C ALA A 187 12.38 -4.50 12.49
N GLU A 188 13.10 -3.69 11.71
CA GLU A 188 13.02 -2.22 11.82
C GLU A 188 11.65 -1.70 11.43
N ALA A 189 11.04 -2.26 10.38
CA ALA A 189 9.70 -1.90 9.94
C ALA A 189 8.62 -2.21 11.01
N GLU A 190 8.69 -3.38 11.64
CA GLU A 190 7.79 -3.76 12.75
C GLU A 190 7.86 -2.74 13.88
N VAL A 191 9.05 -2.31 14.27
CA VAL A 191 9.24 -1.29 15.32
C VAL A 191 8.72 0.08 14.85
N HIS A 192 9.09 0.50 13.64
CA HIS A 192 8.69 1.80 13.08
C HIS A 192 7.15 1.91 12.97
N ILE A 193 6.52 0.90 12.40
CA ILE A 193 5.06 0.89 12.20
C ILE A 193 4.34 0.86 13.55
N SER A 194 4.80 0.07 14.52
CA SER A 194 4.22 0.07 15.87
C SER A 194 4.30 1.45 16.53
N GLN A 195 5.44 2.12 16.47
CA GLN A 195 5.60 3.47 17.03
C GLN A 195 4.75 4.51 16.31
N LEU A 196 4.63 4.41 14.99
CA LEU A 196 3.79 5.29 14.18
C LEU A 196 2.30 5.09 14.54
N GLN A 197 1.85 3.85 14.68
CA GLN A 197 0.51 3.52 15.13
C GLN A 197 0.20 4.09 16.51
N ASP A 198 1.08 3.86 17.48
CA ASP A 198 0.90 4.38 18.84
C ASP A 198 0.74 5.91 18.84
N PHE A 199 1.54 6.61 18.05
CA PHE A 199 1.45 8.07 17.92
C PHE A 199 0.10 8.51 17.33
N PHE A 200 -0.33 7.91 16.21
CA PHE A 200 -1.58 8.29 15.56
C PHE A 200 -2.81 7.86 16.34
N SER A 201 -2.79 6.68 16.97
CA SER A 201 -3.88 6.18 17.82
C SER A 201 -4.19 7.14 18.97
N HIS A 202 -3.17 7.59 19.70
CA HIS A 202 -3.36 8.58 20.77
C HIS A 202 -3.84 9.95 20.24
N GLY A 203 -3.37 10.33 19.04
CA GLY A 203 -3.85 11.56 18.39
C GLY A 203 -5.32 11.49 18.00
N TRP A 204 -5.74 10.39 17.41
CA TRP A 204 -7.13 10.12 17.06
C TRP A 204 -8.03 10.01 18.28
N ASP A 205 -7.60 9.26 19.31
CA ASP A 205 -8.34 9.17 20.57
C ASP A 205 -8.63 10.57 21.14
N LYS A 206 -7.62 11.43 21.19
CA LYS A 206 -7.80 12.81 21.69
C LYS A 206 -8.70 13.68 20.83
N LEU A 207 -8.80 13.41 19.54
CA LEU A 207 -9.71 14.11 18.65
C LEU A 207 -11.17 13.65 18.81
N PHE A 208 -11.38 12.33 18.98
CA PHE A 208 -12.70 11.73 19.08
C PHE A 208 -13.25 11.79 20.51
N ASN A 209 -12.41 11.62 21.53
CA ASN A 209 -12.73 11.55 22.96
C ASN A 209 -11.99 12.67 23.74
N PRO A 210 -12.41 13.93 23.65
CA PRO A 210 -11.71 15.10 24.18
C PRO A 210 -11.65 15.14 25.72
#